data_1a21919ae06765e76a35504a77623944
#
_entry.id   1a21919ae06765e76a35504a77623944
#
_cell.length_a   1.000
_cell.length_b   1.000
_cell.length_c   1.000
_cell.angle_alpha   90.00
_cell.angle_beta   90.00
_cell.angle_gamma   90.00
#
_symmetry.space_group_name_H-M   'P 1'
#
loop_
_entity.id
_entity.type
_entity.pdbx_description
1 polymer ?
#
loop_
_entity_poly.entity_id
_entity_poly.type
_entity_poly.pdbx_seq_one_letter_code
_entity_poly.pdbx_strand_id
1 'polypeptide(L)'
;FLLYGVKSKMENCAESWGLLLVAGPRACATVNAAFGVVMSDLEPLSTISAKIGGRTSFVLRTEETGEIDLEVLLPADALNTAWDRLMEAGATYGIKAVGSHAREALRIEAGLPKAGSDLNEEIVPPEANLEGKAFSLNKGCYPGQEVVARMDTYGNVRRKLVGFVLKDAAVPPHGAKLFSGDREVGWISSATSSPHLNAVIAFGFPLRDFSEPGTELTIEFEGRRHPAIVHTLPFYTKG
;
A
#
# COMPACT_ATOMS: atom_id res chain seq x y z
N PHE A 1 5.69 -22.52 17.27
CA PHE A 1 5.93 -23.62 16.30
C PHE A 1 6.41 -24.90 16.98
N LEU A 2 7.25 -24.82 18.00
CA LEU A 2 7.76 -26.00 18.74
C LEU A 2 6.67 -26.81 19.45
N LEU A 3 5.57 -26.16 19.88
CA LEU A 3 4.46 -26.79 20.60
C LEU A 3 3.64 -27.79 19.75
N TYR A 4 3.67 -27.67 18.42
CA TYR A 4 2.84 -28.50 17.52
C TYR A 4 3.67 -29.48 16.66
N GLY A 5 4.95 -29.66 16.98
CA GLY A 5 5.81 -30.59 16.25
C GLY A 5 6.08 -30.21 14.79
N VAL A 6 5.79 -28.96 14.40
CA VAL A 6 6.06 -28.46 13.06
C VAL A 6 7.56 -28.32 12.85
N LYS A 7 8.11 -29.11 11.93
CA LYS A 7 9.51 -29.04 11.51
C LYS A 7 9.62 -28.05 10.35
N SER A 8 10.00 -26.83 10.63
CA SER A 8 10.27 -25.81 9.62
C SER A 8 11.62 -25.14 9.87
N LYS A 9 12.32 -24.79 8.81
CA LYS A 9 13.53 -23.97 8.83
C LYS A 9 13.18 -22.61 8.24
N MET A 10 13.50 -21.54 8.95
CA MET A 10 13.45 -20.19 8.42
C MET A 10 14.85 -19.74 8.02
N GLU A 11 14.96 -19.13 6.86
CA GLU A 11 16.21 -18.61 6.33
C GLU A 11 16.00 -17.17 5.85
N ASN A 12 16.87 -16.25 6.26
CA ASN A 12 16.87 -14.90 5.76
C ASN A 12 17.63 -14.86 4.43
N CYS A 13 16.92 -14.62 3.34
CA CYS A 13 17.47 -14.57 1.99
C CYS A 13 17.57 -13.12 1.44
N ALA A 14 17.38 -12.09 2.26
CA ALA A 14 17.28 -10.70 1.81
C ALA A 14 18.52 -10.22 1.03
N GLU A 15 19.71 -10.68 1.38
CA GLU A 15 20.95 -10.31 0.69
C GLU A 15 21.18 -11.05 -0.64
N SER A 16 20.56 -12.21 -0.79
CA SER A 16 20.72 -13.07 -1.99
C SER A 16 19.63 -12.87 -3.04
N TRP A 17 18.58 -12.17 -2.70
CA TRP A 17 17.44 -11.88 -3.58
C TRP A 17 17.19 -10.40 -3.71
N GLY A 18 16.67 -9.99 -4.86
CA GLY A 18 16.24 -8.63 -5.12
C GLY A 18 14.86 -8.59 -5.73
N LEU A 19 14.23 -7.43 -5.62
CA LEU A 19 12.87 -7.18 -6.06
C LEU A 19 12.83 -5.99 -7.02
N LEU A 20 12.19 -6.17 -8.17
CA LEU A 20 11.85 -5.11 -9.11
C LEU A 20 10.32 -5.02 -9.19
N LEU A 21 9.76 -3.83 -8.99
CA LEU A 21 8.35 -3.56 -9.20
C LEU A 21 8.15 -2.97 -10.60
N VAL A 22 7.27 -3.59 -11.39
CA VAL A 22 6.80 -3.10 -12.68
C VAL A 22 5.31 -2.80 -12.56
N ALA A 23 4.94 -1.53 -12.56
CA ALA A 23 3.58 -1.07 -12.30
C ALA A 23 2.96 -0.38 -13.52
N GLY A 24 1.64 -0.50 -13.66
CA GLY A 24 0.85 0.21 -14.66
C GLY A 24 0.13 -0.70 -15.66
N PRO A 25 -0.69 -0.12 -16.55
CA PRO A 25 -1.57 -0.88 -17.44
C PRO A 25 -0.83 -1.75 -18.48
N ARG A 26 0.45 -1.49 -18.70
CA ARG A 26 1.32 -2.24 -19.60
C ARG A 26 2.34 -3.15 -18.89
N ALA A 27 2.23 -3.33 -17.58
CA ALA A 27 3.17 -4.12 -16.79
C ALA A 27 3.32 -5.55 -17.31
N CYS A 28 2.22 -6.25 -17.58
CA CYS A 28 2.25 -7.62 -18.14
C CYS A 28 2.94 -7.69 -19.49
N ALA A 29 2.64 -6.75 -20.40
CA ALA A 29 3.26 -6.71 -21.73
C ALA A 29 4.77 -6.44 -21.62
N THR A 30 5.17 -5.54 -20.73
CA THR A 30 6.57 -5.21 -20.48
C THR A 30 7.36 -6.40 -19.93
N VAL A 31 6.86 -7.06 -18.90
CA VAL A 31 7.52 -8.22 -18.28
C VAL A 31 7.56 -9.41 -19.25
N ASN A 32 6.50 -9.62 -20.04
CA ASN A 32 6.51 -10.64 -21.10
C ASN A 32 7.58 -10.33 -22.17
N ALA A 33 7.64 -9.10 -22.67
CA ALA A 33 8.63 -8.71 -23.66
C ALA A 33 10.08 -8.85 -23.15
N ALA A 34 10.32 -8.48 -21.87
CA ALA A 34 11.64 -8.55 -21.26
C ALA A 34 12.10 -9.98 -20.94
N PHE A 35 11.20 -10.84 -20.49
CA PHE A 35 11.56 -12.13 -19.89
C PHE A 35 10.87 -13.34 -20.52
N GLY A 36 9.93 -13.16 -21.43
CA GLY A 36 9.15 -14.25 -22.03
C GLY A 36 8.16 -14.90 -21.04
N VAL A 37 7.77 -14.18 -20.00
CA VAL A 37 6.84 -14.69 -18.95
C VAL A 37 5.43 -14.26 -19.30
N VAL A 38 4.57 -15.23 -19.61
CA VAL A 38 3.15 -14.99 -19.92
C VAL A 38 2.34 -14.97 -18.61
N MET A 39 1.58 -13.89 -18.42
CA MET A 39 0.83 -13.64 -17.19
C MET A 39 -0.62 -13.20 -17.45
N SER A 40 -1.16 -13.54 -18.63
CA SER A 40 -2.52 -13.14 -19.03
C SER A 40 -3.59 -13.55 -18.02
N ASP A 41 -3.38 -14.65 -17.32
CA ASP A 41 -4.36 -15.27 -16.42
C ASP A 41 -3.88 -15.26 -14.94
N LEU A 42 -2.87 -14.44 -14.64
CA LEU A 42 -2.36 -14.33 -13.27
C LEU A 42 -3.35 -13.53 -12.42
N GLU A 43 -4.02 -14.20 -11.51
CA GLU A 43 -4.96 -13.57 -10.58
C GLU A 43 -4.23 -12.65 -9.58
N PRO A 44 -4.90 -11.60 -9.06
CA PRO A 44 -4.35 -10.79 -7.97
C PRO A 44 -3.88 -11.66 -6.79
N LEU A 45 -2.77 -11.27 -6.17
CA LEU A 45 -2.12 -11.94 -5.04
C LEU A 45 -1.63 -13.37 -5.35
N SER A 46 -1.52 -13.75 -6.63
CA SER A 46 -0.93 -15.01 -7.03
C SER A 46 0.52 -14.87 -7.51
N THR A 47 1.21 -16.00 -7.54
CA THR A 47 2.65 -16.06 -7.84
C THR A 47 2.91 -17.16 -8.86
N ILE A 48 3.75 -16.88 -9.83
CA ILE A 48 4.29 -17.87 -10.75
C ILE A 48 5.81 -17.97 -10.63
N SER A 49 6.35 -19.19 -10.83
CA SER A 49 7.78 -19.41 -10.98
C SER A 49 8.18 -19.22 -12.44
N ALA A 50 9.28 -18.52 -12.68
CA ALA A 50 9.79 -18.22 -14.01
C ALA A 50 11.31 -18.46 -14.09
N LYS A 51 11.85 -18.59 -15.30
CA LYS A 51 13.29 -18.60 -15.54
C LYS A 51 13.70 -17.28 -16.19
N ILE A 52 14.32 -16.40 -15.42
CA ILE A 52 14.83 -15.12 -15.90
C ILE A 52 16.35 -15.19 -15.98
N GLY A 53 16.90 -15.08 -17.18
CA GLY A 53 18.34 -15.26 -17.41
C GLY A 53 18.84 -16.66 -17.01
N GLY A 54 17.99 -17.70 -17.14
CA GLY A 54 18.32 -19.08 -16.71
C GLY A 54 18.21 -19.34 -15.20
N ARG A 55 17.94 -18.31 -14.39
CA ARG A 55 17.84 -18.39 -12.92
C ARG A 55 16.38 -18.54 -12.49
N THR A 56 16.15 -19.33 -11.45
CA THR A 56 14.81 -19.42 -10.85
C THR A 56 14.44 -18.07 -10.26
N SER A 57 13.28 -17.57 -10.65
CA SER A 57 12.72 -16.28 -10.26
C SER A 57 11.23 -16.45 -10.03
N PHE A 58 10.61 -15.47 -9.39
CA PHE A 58 9.18 -15.48 -9.14
C PHE A 58 8.59 -14.17 -9.62
N VAL A 59 7.39 -14.22 -10.17
CA VAL A 59 6.60 -13.04 -10.49
C VAL A 59 5.31 -13.10 -9.70
N LEU A 60 5.11 -12.08 -8.87
CA LEU A 60 3.92 -11.93 -8.03
C LEU A 60 3.07 -10.81 -8.63
N ARG A 61 1.77 -11.02 -8.72
CA ARG A 61 0.83 -9.95 -9.03
C ARG A 61 0.34 -9.31 -7.74
N THR A 62 0.63 -8.01 -7.57
CA THR A 62 0.16 -7.20 -6.46
C THR A 62 -0.74 -6.07 -6.98
N GLU A 63 -1.26 -5.24 -6.07
CA GLU A 63 -2.15 -4.11 -6.40
C GLU A 63 -1.79 -2.89 -5.55
N GLU A 64 -0.49 -2.56 -5.49
CA GLU A 64 0.01 -1.48 -4.64
C GLU A 64 -0.23 -0.07 -5.20
N THR A 65 -0.40 0.05 -6.52
CA THR A 65 -0.55 1.36 -7.17
C THR A 65 -1.96 1.63 -7.69
N GLY A 66 -2.90 0.70 -7.45
CA GLY A 66 -4.25 0.74 -8.02
C GLY A 66 -4.30 0.31 -9.49
N GLU A 67 -3.16 -0.07 -10.08
CA GLU A 67 -3.00 -0.62 -11.41
C GLU A 67 -2.56 -2.10 -11.35
N ILE A 68 -2.09 -2.64 -12.47
CA ILE A 68 -1.43 -3.94 -12.49
C ILE A 68 -0.01 -3.75 -11.99
N ASP A 69 0.32 -4.40 -10.91
CA ASP A 69 1.65 -4.40 -10.33
C ASP A 69 2.24 -5.81 -10.38
N LEU A 70 3.46 -5.92 -10.85
CA LEU A 70 4.21 -7.16 -10.92
C LEU A 70 5.51 -7.01 -10.15
N GLU A 71 5.62 -7.74 -9.07
CA GLU A 71 6.86 -7.88 -8.32
C GLU A 71 7.67 -9.03 -8.91
N VAL A 72 8.83 -8.69 -9.46
CA VAL A 72 9.77 -9.66 -10.01
C VAL A 72 10.87 -9.91 -8.98
N LEU A 73 10.78 -11.04 -8.30
CA LEU A 73 11.75 -11.51 -7.32
C LEU A 73 12.78 -12.40 -8.02
N LEU A 74 14.05 -12.03 -7.94
CA LEU A 74 15.15 -12.70 -8.62
C LEU A 74 16.46 -12.63 -7.82
N PRO A 75 17.45 -13.50 -8.11
CA PRO A 75 18.75 -13.42 -7.45
C PRO A 75 19.37 -12.03 -7.55
N ALA A 76 19.97 -11.54 -6.46
CA ALA A 76 20.48 -10.17 -6.34
C ALA A 76 21.52 -9.83 -7.43
N ASP A 77 22.35 -10.80 -7.82
CA ASP A 77 23.35 -10.64 -8.88
C ASP A 77 22.74 -10.46 -10.30
N ALA A 78 21.46 -10.79 -10.48
CA ALA A 78 20.75 -10.63 -11.76
C ALA A 78 19.95 -9.32 -11.87
N LEU A 79 19.85 -8.53 -10.80
CA LEU A 79 19.01 -7.33 -10.73
C LEU A 79 19.33 -6.31 -11.81
N ASN A 80 20.60 -5.93 -11.96
CA ASN A 80 20.99 -4.90 -12.92
C ASN A 80 20.70 -5.34 -14.36
N THR A 81 21.02 -6.58 -14.69
CA THR A 81 20.71 -7.15 -16.03
C THR A 81 19.20 -7.21 -16.27
N ALA A 82 18.42 -7.56 -15.26
CA ALA A 82 16.95 -7.59 -15.36
C ALA A 82 16.37 -6.17 -15.53
N TRP A 83 16.91 -5.21 -14.81
CA TRP A 83 16.54 -3.80 -14.95
C TRP A 83 16.79 -3.28 -16.38
N ASP A 84 17.99 -3.50 -16.90
CA ASP A 84 18.36 -3.04 -18.25
C ASP A 84 17.45 -3.68 -19.32
N ARG A 85 17.16 -4.98 -19.21
CA ARG A 85 16.22 -5.67 -20.10
C ARG A 85 14.79 -5.15 -20.00
N LEU A 86 14.31 -4.81 -18.79
CA LEU A 86 13.00 -4.19 -18.61
C LEU A 86 12.96 -2.82 -19.26
N MET A 87 13.98 -1.99 -19.07
CA MET A 87 14.05 -0.66 -19.65
C MET A 87 14.12 -0.70 -21.19
N GLU A 88 14.89 -1.63 -21.76
CA GLU A 88 15.00 -1.83 -23.21
C GLU A 88 13.68 -2.34 -23.80
N ALA A 89 13.17 -3.46 -23.31
CA ALA A 89 11.94 -4.07 -23.83
C ALA A 89 10.70 -3.23 -23.58
N GLY A 90 10.68 -2.51 -22.46
CA GLY A 90 9.57 -1.64 -22.06
C GLY A 90 9.55 -0.28 -22.79
N ALA A 91 10.60 0.08 -23.54
CA ALA A 91 10.67 1.36 -24.24
C ALA A 91 9.46 1.58 -25.17
N THR A 92 9.03 0.53 -25.89
CA THR A 92 7.86 0.56 -26.78
C THR A 92 6.53 0.73 -26.04
N TYR A 93 6.51 0.42 -24.74
CA TYR A 93 5.35 0.56 -23.85
C TYR A 93 5.40 1.84 -23.01
N GLY A 94 6.45 2.66 -23.17
CA GLY A 94 6.61 3.91 -22.45
C GLY A 94 7.09 3.74 -21.02
N ILE A 95 7.83 2.67 -20.69
CA ILE A 95 8.40 2.44 -19.36
C ILE A 95 9.24 3.62 -18.89
N LYS A 96 9.16 3.94 -17.63
CA LYS A 96 9.98 4.96 -16.97
C LYS A 96 10.46 4.45 -15.62
N ALA A 97 11.67 4.84 -15.24
CA ALA A 97 12.14 4.65 -13.86
C ALA A 97 11.33 5.55 -12.91
N VAL A 98 10.88 4.98 -11.80
CA VAL A 98 10.02 5.64 -10.83
C VAL A 98 10.77 5.83 -9.52
N GLY A 99 10.84 7.07 -9.02
CA GLY A 99 11.42 7.39 -7.72
C GLY A 99 10.46 7.11 -6.56
N SER A 100 11.02 7.10 -5.34
CA SER A 100 10.27 6.80 -4.11
C SER A 100 9.08 7.74 -3.88
N HIS A 101 9.21 9.03 -4.21
CA HIS A 101 8.12 10.00 -4.06
C HIS A 101 6.94 9.70 -4.97
N ALA A 102 7.19 9.33 -6.23
CA ALA A 102 6.12 8.97 -7.15
C ALA A 102 5.43 7.67 -6.73
N ARG A 103 6.21 6.66 -6.27
CA ARG A 103 5.63 5.43 -5.70
C ARG A 103 4.78 5.72 -4.46
N GLU A 104 5.21 6.64 -3.59
CA GLU A 104 4.46 7.06 -2.41
C GLU A 104 3.13 7.73 -2.80
N ALA A 105 3.14 8.57 -3.84
CA ALA A 105 1.91 9.16 -4.37
C ALA A 105 0.94 8.08 -4.88
N LEU A 106 1.41 7.15 -5.70
CA LEU A 106 0.59 6.08 -6.26
C LEU A 106 -0.04 5.20 -5.18
N ARG A 107 0.72 4.79 -4.14
CA ARG A 107 0.16 3.96 -3.07
C ARG A 107 -0.90 4.68 -2.24
N ILE A 108 -0.71 6.00 -1.96
CA ILE A 108 -1.70 6.80 -1.23
C ILE A 108 -2.95 6.98 -2.10
N GLU A 109 -2.79 7.28 -3.38
CA GLU A 109 -3.89 7.33 -4.34
C GLU A 109 -4.69 6.01 -4.38
N ALA A 110 -3.99 4.88 -4.36
CA ALA A 110 -4.58 3.53 -4.31
C ALA A 110 -5.19 3.15 -2.95
N GLY A 111 -5.08 4.00 -1.94
CA GLY A 111 -5.65 3.73 -0.62
C GLY A 111 -4.91 2.66 0.19
N LEU A 112 -3.61 2.44 -0.08
CA LEU A 112 -2.84 1.37 0.54
C LEU A 112 -2.01 1.87 1.73
N PRO A 113 -2.31 1.45 2.97
CA PRO A 113 -1.52 1.80 4.13
C PRO A 113 -0.17 1.08 4.14
N LYS A 114 0.85 1.74 4.69
CA LYS A 114 2.24 1.28 4.73
C LYS A 114 2.68 0.99 6.16
N ALA A 115 3.37 -0.13 6.34
CA ALA A 115 4.00 -0.48 7.62
C ALA A 115 5.05 0.57 8.03
N GLY A 116 5.05 0.94 9.29
CA GLY A 116 5.93 1.95 9.89
C GLY A 116 5.36 3.37 9.87
N SER A 117 4.61 3.77 8.85
CA SER A 117 3.94 5.07 8.81
C SER A 117 2.46 4.99 9.19
N ASP A 118 1.70 4.14 8.49
CA ASP A 118 0.25 4.03 8.70
C ASP A 118 -0.12 2.85 9.60
N LEU A 119 0.71 1.82 9.63
CA LEU A 119 0.52 0.60 10.40
C LEU A 119 1.69 0.45 11.38
N ASN A 120 1.37 0.46 12.67
CA ASN A 120 2.30 0.26 13.77
C ASN A 120 1.65 -0.58 14.88
N GLU A 121 2.32 -0.74 16.01
CA GLU A 121 1.83 -1.55 17.14
C GLU A 121 0.59 -0.99 17.84
N GLU A 122 0.24 0.28 17.60
CA GLU A 122 -0.91 0.96 18.21
C GLU A 122 -2.18 0.83 17.36
N ILE A 123 -2.03 0.47 16.07
CA ILE A 123 -3.13 0.38 15.11
C ILE A 123 -3.58 -1.06 14.97
N VAL A 124 -4.83 -1.32 15.30
CA VAL A 124 -5.42 -2.64 15.09
C VAL A 124 -5.95 -2.79 13.65
N PRO A 125 -5.87 -4.01 13.05
CA PRO A 125 -6.23 -4.23 11.65
C PRO A 125 -7.61 -3.69 11.21
N PRO A 126 -8.68 -3.76 12.02
CA PRO A 126 -9.97 -3.17 11.67
C PRO A 126 -9.96 -1.64 11.55
N GLU A 127 -9.10 -0.94 12.32
CA GLU A 127 -8.96 0.52 12.20
C GLU A 127 -8.35 0.94 10.86
N ALA A 128 -7.52 0.08 10.27
CA ALA A 128 -6.80 0.33 9.01
C ALA A 128 -7.51 -0.23 7.76
N ASN A 129 -8.77 -0.65 7.86
CA ASN A 129 -9.55 -1.22 6.75
C ASN A 129 -8.88 -2.46 6.09
N LEU A 130 -8.23 -3.32 6.90
CA LEU A 130 -7.46 -4.46 6.41
C LEU A 130 -8.25 -5.77 6.32
N GLU A 131 -9.57 -5.75 6.59
CA GLU A 131 -10.42 -6.92 6.45
C GLU A 131 -10.42 -7.43 4.99
N GLY A 132 -10.33 -8.75 4.84
CA GLY A 132 -10.20 -9.40 3.54
C GLY A 132 -8.85 -9.21 2.84
N LYS A 133 -8.01 -8.28 3.29
CA LYS A 133 -6.66 -8.04 2.76
C LYS A 133 -5.58 -8.69 3.62
N ALA A 134 -5.58 -8.45 4.93
CA ALA A 134 -4.54 -8.95 5.84
C ALA A 134 -5.08 -9.83 6.97
N PHE A 135 -6.37 -9.79 7.26
CA PHE A 135 -7.01 -10.68 8.22
C PHE A 135 -8.39 -11.14 7.73
N SER A 136 -8.88 -12.22 8.33
CA SER A 136 -10.20 -12.78 8.06
C SER A 136 -10.85 -13.22 9.38
N LEU A 137 -12.14 -12.95 9.52
CA LEU A 137 -12.95 -13.42 10.65
C LEU A 137 -13.38 -14.88 10.48
N ASN A 138 -13.33 -15.42 9.27
CA ASN A 138 -13.85 -16.74 8.89
C ASN A 138 -12.77 -17.81 8.71
N LYS A 139 -11.50 -17.55 9.10
CA LYS A 139 -10.42 -18.54 9.06
C LYS A 139 -10.15 -19.13 10.44
N GLY A 140 -9.36 -20.21 10.50
CA GLY A 140 -8.90 -20.85 11.73
C GLY A 140 -8.18 -19.88 12.68
N CYS A 141 -7.96 -20.31 13.92
CA CYS A 141 -7.39 -19.48 14.98
C CYS A 141 -6.01 -18.90 14.63
N TYR A 142 -5.79 -17.65 15.01
CA TYR A 142 -4.53 -16.94 14.88
C TYR A 142 -4.27 -16.01 16.09
N PRO A 143 -3.01 -15.65 16.38
CA PRO A 143 -2.70 -14.73 17.48
C PRO A 143 -3.38 -13.38 17.26
N GLY A 144 -4.09 -12.88 18.32
CA GLY A 144 -4.81 -11.60 18.26
C GLY A 144 -6.25 -11.68 17.73
N GLN A 145 -6.72 -12.84 17.28
CA GLN A 145 -8.07 -13.01 16.73
C GLN A 145 -9.17 -12.54 17.68
N GLU A 146 -9.02 -12.76 19.00
CA GLU A 146 -10.02 -12.35 19.99
C GLU A 146 -10.23 -10.83 20.01
N VAL A 147 -9.16 -10.06 19.90
CA VAL A 147 -9.23 -8.59 19.86
C VAL A 147 -9.97 -8.13 18.62
N VAL A 148 -9.60 -8.69 17.45
CA VAL A 148 -10.24 -8.39 16.16
C VAL A 148 -11.72 -8.77 16.16
N ALA A 149 -12.06 -9.96 16.61
CA ALA A 149 -13.45 -10.45 16.68
C ALA A 149 -14.32 -9.63 17.65
N ARG A 150 -13.78 -9.20 18.79
CA ARG A 150 -14.50 -8.32 19.72
C ARG A 150 -14.80 -6.95 19.07
N MET A 151 -13.87 -6.38 18.34
CA MET A 151 -14.09 -5.10 17.65
C MET A 151 -15.16 -5.20 16.58
N ASP A 152 -15.21 -6.30 15.85
CA ASP A 152 -16.24 -6.57 14.87
C ASP A 152 -17.62 -6.74 15.54
N THR A 153 -17.70 -7.61 16.55
CA THR A 153 -18.98 -7.97 17.22
C THR A 153 -19.59 -6.79 17.97
N TYR A 154 -18.77 -5.97 18.64
CA TYR A 154 -19.26 -4.85 19.46
C TYR A 154 -19.18 -3.50 18.77
N GLY A 155 -18.71 -3.45 17.52
CA GLY A 155 -18.63 -2.23 16.71
C GLY A 155 -17.70 -1.15 17.30
N ASN A 156 -16.79 -1.52 18.20
CA ASN A 156 -15.95 -0.59 18.98
C ASN A 156 -14.61 -0.25 18.31
N VAL A 157 -14.60 -0.05 17.02
CA VAL A 157 -13.44 0.58 16.36
C VAL A 157 -13.44 2.05 16.75
N ARG A 158 -12.44 2.46 17.51
CA ARG A 158 -12.34 3.83 18.06
C ARG A 158 -11.98 4.85 16.98
N ARG A 159 -11.20 4.43 16.00
CA ARG A 159 -10.66 5.25 14.91
C ARG A 159 -10.81 4.50 13.60
N LYS A 160 -10.73 5.22 12.50
CA LYS A 160 -10.79 4.61 11.17
C LYS A 160 -9.82 5.31 10.24
N LEU A 161 -9.04 4.53 9.49
CA LEU A 161 -8.23 5.06 8.40
C LEU A 161 -9.13 5.62 7.31
N VAL A 162 -8.96 6.90 7.02
CA VAL A 162 -9.67 7.60 5.95
C VAL A 162 -8.71 8.42 5.11
N GLY A 163 -9.16 8.80 3.93
CA GLY A 163 -8.50 9.79 3.09
C GLY A 163 -8.85 11.22 3.51
N PHE A 164 -7.94 12.14 3.23
CA PHE A 164 -8.17 13.57 3.31
C PHE A 164 -7.73 14.24 2.02
N VAL A 165 -8.49 15.22 1.57
CA VAL A 165 -8.13 16.09 0.45
C VAL A 165 -7.96 17.52 0.99
N LEU A 166 -6.80 18.10 0.71
CA LEU A 166 -6.45 19.48 1.03
C LEU A 166 -6.23 20.25 -0.27
N LYS A 167 -6.87 21.41 -0.40
CA LYS A 167 -6.65 22.33 -1.52
C LYS A 167 -5.68 23.41 -1.09
N ASP A 168 -4.77 23.79 -1.99
CA ASP A 168 -3.84 24.91 -1.81
C ASP A 168 -3.04 24.88 -0.49
N ALA A 169 -2.65 23.68 -0.05
CA ALA A 169 -1.88 23.47 1.17
C ALA A 169 -0.53 22.80 0.87
N ALA A 170 0.42 23.04 1.77
CA ALA A 170 1.63 22.21 1.83
C ALA A 170 1.31 20.79 2.29
N VAL A 171 2.20 19.83 2.03
CA VAL A 171 2.04 18.45 2.48
C VAL A 171 2.23 18.38 3.99
N PRO A 172 1.20 17.97 4.76
CA PRO A 172 1.33 17.86 6.22
C PRO A 172 2.33 16.78 6.61
N PRO A 173 3.11 16.99 7.68
CA PRO A 173 4.02 15.98 8.19
C PRO A 173 3.25 14.83 8.87
N HIS A 174 3.93 13.68 8.98
CA HIS A 174 3.45 12.58 9.81
C HIS A 174 3.20 13.05 11.26
N GLY A 175 2.09 12.65 11.84
CA GLY A 175 1.68 13.04 13.20
C GLY A 175 1.03 14.42 13.29
N ALA A 176 0.83 15.14 12.18
CA ALA A 176 0.05 16.39 12.17
C ALA A 176 -1.34 16.14 12.75
N LYS A 177 -1.80 16.99 13.66
CA LYS A 177 -3.02 16.78 14.43
C LYS A 177 -4.27 17.17 13.65
N LEU A 178 -5.33 16.38 13.82
CA LEU A 178 -6.67 16.64 13.28
C LEU A 178 -7.54 17.30 14.34
N PHE A 179 -8.28 18.34 13.95
CA PHE A 179 -9.20 19.06 14.81
C PHE A 179 -10.60 19.19 14.21
N SER A 180 -11.60 19.08 15.08
CA SER A 180 -12.98 19.54 14.82
C SER A 180 -13.27 20.69 15.77
N GLY A 181 -13.33 21.92 15.24
CA GLY A 181 -13.26 23.13 16.09
C GLY A 181 -11.95 23.12 16.88
N ASP A 182 -12.05 23.24 18.22
CA ASP A 182 -10.87 23.22 19.10
C ASP A 182 -10.55 21.83 19.68
N ARG A 183 -11.35 20.83 19.34
CA ARG A 183 -11.15 19.45 19.83
C ARG A 183 -10.18 18.69 18.93
N GLU A 184 -9.10 18.17 19.48
CA GLU A 184 -8.22 17.19 18.81
C GLU A 184 -9.00 15.88 18.61
N VAL A 185 -9.07 15.42 17.36
CA VAL A 185 -9.86 14.22 16.98
C VAL A 185 -9.05 13.14 16.28
N GLY A 186 -7.75 13.31 16.07
CA GLY A 186 -6.89 12.34 15.42
C GLY A 186 -5.60 12.91 14.89
N TRP A 187 -4.98 12.21 13.95
CA TRP A 187 -3.71 12.60 13.33
C TRP A 187 -3.60 12.13 11.87
N ILE A 188 -2.67 12.73 11.14
CA ILE A 188 -2.25 12.34 9.79
C ILE A 188 -1.12 11.32 9.89
N SER A 189 -1.21 10.22 9.14
CA SER A 189 -0.19 9.17 9.11
C SER A 189 0.70 9.21 7.86
N SER A 190 0.13 9.54 6.71
CA SER A 190 0.87 9.71 5.45
C SER A 190 0.26 10.84 4.65
N ALA A 191 1.06 11.57 3.88
CA ALA A 191 0.56 12.61 2.98
C ALA A 191 1.49 12.77 1.77
N THR A 192 0.91 13.23 0.65
CA THR A 192 1.64 13.51 -0.58
C THR A 192 0.88 14.51 -1.46
N SER A 193 1.56 15.08 -2.44
CA SER A 193 0.91 15.77 -3.56
C SER A 193 0.47 14.72 -4.58
N SER A 194 -0.82 14.72 -4.93
CA SER A 194 -1.39 13.86 -5.96
C SER A 194 -1.47 14.61 -7.29
N PRO A 195 -0.70 14.20 -8.30
CA PRO A 195 -0.84 14.75 -9.64
C PRO A 195 -2.20 14.41 -10.26
N HIS A 196 -2.77 13.24 -9.92
CA HIS A 196 -4.06 12.80 -10.45
C HIS A 196 -5.21 13.71 -9.98
N LEU A 197 -5.24 14.06 -8.68
CA LEU A 197 -6.28 14.91 -8.12
C LEU A 197 -5.93 16.40 -8.18
N ASN A 198 -4.71 16.76 -8.57
CA ASN A 198 -4.18 18.12 -8.49
C ASN A 198 -4.39 18.75 -7.09
N ALA A 199 -4.14 17.96 -6.04
CA ALA A 199 -4.35 18.33 -4.65
C ALA A 199 -3.36 17.61 -3.74
N VAL A 200 -3.23 18.06 -2.51
CA VAL A 200 -2.57 17.29 -1.45
C VAL A 200 -3.58 16.29 -0.91
N ILE A 201 -3.15 15.04 -0.83
CA ILE A 201 -3.92 13.94 -0.24
C ILE A 201 -3.19 13.36 0.95
N ALA A 202 -3.95 12.86 1.90
CA ALA A 202 -3.38 12.29 3.11
C ALA A 202 -4.19 11.10 3.64
N PHE A 203 -3.54 10.23 4.39
CA PHE A 203 -4.18 9.28 5.28
C PHE A 203 -4.17 9.81 6.70
N GLY A 204 -5.20 9.48 7.45
CA GLY A 204 -5.24 9.80 8.86
C GLY A 204 -6.23 8.92 9.61
N PHE A 205 -6.15 9.01 10.93
CA PHE A 205 -6.95 8.25 11.86
C PHE A 205 -7.79 9.18 12.74
N PRO A 206 -8.87 9.78 12.21
CA PRO A 206 -9.82 10.48 13.06
C PRO A 206 -10.57 9.51 13.98
N LEU A 207 -11.12 10.02 15.07
CA LEU A 207 -12.13 9.30 15.85
C LEU A 207 -13.30 8.94 14.91
N ARG A 208 -13.93 7.79 15.17
CA ARG A 208 -14.98 7.21 14.31
C ARG A 208 -16.10 8.19 13.98
N ASP A 209 -16.54 8.99 14.94
CA ASP A 209 -17.62 9.97 14.75
C ASP A 209 -17.27 11.08 13.73
N PHE A 210 -15.99 11.20 13.37
CA PHE A 210 -15.48 12.19 12.41
C PHE A 210 -14.91 11.53 11.14
N SER A 211 -15.20 10.26 10.90
CA SER A 211 -14.62 9.48 9.78
C SER A 211 -15.53 9.41 8.54
N GLU A 212 -16.73 9.98 8.60
CA GLU A 212 -17.67 9.95 7.48
C GLU A 212 -17.19 10.84 6.32
N PRO A 213 -17.26 10.37 5.07
CA PRO A 213 -16.89 11.17 3.90
C PRO A 213 -17.66 12.49 3.83
N GLY A 214 -16.96 13.55 3.47
CA GLY A 214 -17.51 14.90 3.43
C GLY A 214 -17.41 15.66 4.77
N THR A 215 -16.99 15.01 5.86
CA THR A 215 -16.74 15.70 7.13
C THR A 215 -15.60 16.71 6.98
N GLU A 216 -15.84 17.94 7.40
CA GLU A 216 -14.86 19.02 7.40
C GLU A 216 -14.07 19.01 8.71
N LEU A 217 -12.76 18.89 8.61
CA LEU A 217 -11.80 18.95 9.72
C LEU A 217 -10.71 19.97 9.39
N THR A 218 -9.85 20.25 10.37
CA THR A 218 -8.62 21.00 10.12
C THR A 218 -7.41 20.21 10.54
N ILE A 219 -6.31 20.36 9.79
CA ILE A 219 -5.01 19.77 10.07
C ILE A 219 -4.09 20.88 10.57
N GLU A 220 -3.49 20.69 11.73
CA GLU A 220 -2.56 21.66 12.31
C GLU A 220 -1.12 21.31 11.98
N PHE A 221 -0.45 22.18 11.23
CA PHE A 221 0.99 22.13 10.96
C PHE A 221 1.49 23.52 10.56
N GLU A 222 2.80 23.76 10.68
CA GLU A 222 3.42 25.07 10.40
C GLU A 222 2.77 26.23 11.17
N GLY A 223 2.25 25.97 12.38
CA GLY A 223 1.59 26.97 13.22
C GLY A 223 0.24 27.46 12.69
N ARG A 224 -0.38 26.76 11.75
CA ARG A 224 -1.68 27.09 11.15
C ARG A 224 -2.58 25.86 11.11
N ARG A 225 -3.89 26.11 11.00
CA ARG A 225 -4.91 25.11 10.74
C ARG A 225 -5.35 25.19 9.28
N HIS A 226 -5.19 24.10 8.56
CA HIS A 226 -5.53 23.97 7.14
C HIS A 226 -6.82 23.17 7.00
N PRO A 227 -7.81 23.63 6.24
CA PRO A 227 -9.03 22.89 6.02
C PRO A 227 -8.76 21.60 5.24
N ALA A 228 -9.39 20.52 5.65
CA ALA A 228 -9.31 19.22 5.03
C ALA A 228 -10.68 18.55 5.04
N ILE A 229 -11.00 17.82 3.98
CA ILE A 229 -12.27 17.12 3.85
C ILE A 229 -11.97 15.62 3.86
N VAL A 230 -12.72 14.89 4.68
CA VAL A 230 -12.66 13.43 4.72
C VAL A 230 -13.14 12.86 3.39
N HIS A 231 -12.36 11.95 2.84
CA HIS A 231 -12.61 11.28 1.56
C HIS A 231 -12.62 9.76 1.73
N THR A 232 -13.41 9.09 0.89
CA THR A 232 -13.38 7.62 0.79
C THR A 232 -12.05 7.15 0.21
N LEU A 233 -11.61 5.97 0.63
CA LEU A 233 -10.47 5.28 0.03
C LEU A 233 -10.99 4.13 -0.86
N PRO A 234 -10.31 3.87 -1.99
CA PRO A 234 -9.15 4.61 -2.51
C PRO A 234 -9.51 5.96 -3.14
N PHE A 235 -8.52 6.83 -3.36
CA PHE A 235 -8.68 8.07 -4.13
C PHE A 235 -8.71 7.81 -5.65
N TYR A 236 -8.03 6.75 -6.08
CA TYR A 236 -7.95 6.29 -7.46
C TYR A 236 -8.39 4.82 -7.55
N THR A 237 -9.27 4.54 -8.49
CA THR A 237 -9.65 3.19 -8.91
C THR A 237 -9.46 3.07 -10.40
N LYS A 238 -8.87 1.97 -10.81
CA LYS A 238 -8.80 1.61 -12.23
C LYS A 238 -10.22 1.53 -12.79
N GLY A 239 -10.46 2.25 -13.87
CA GLY A 239 -11.71 2.21 -14.63
C GLY A 239 -11.86 0.93 -15.46
#